data_7fd5fd7b36193bb321d1bb54e9df371b
#
_entry.id   7fd5fd7b36193bb321d1bb54e9df371b
#
_cell.length_a   1.000
_cell.length_b   1.000
_cell.length_c   1.000
_cell.angle_alpha   90.00
_cell.angle_beta   90.00
_cell.angle_gamma   90.00
#
_symmetry.space_group_name_H-M   'P 1'
#
loop_
_entity.id
_entity.type
_entity.pdbx_description
1 polymer ?
#
loop_
_entity_poly.entity_id
_entity_poly.type
_entity_poly.pdbx_seq_one_letter_code
_entity_poly.pdbx_strand_id
1 'polypeptide(L)' 'VDLPAKLKAIRKREGITQGELCELLEMSHSTLKKYEAGIIEMGLPPILKMANHPRFRKYTLWLLTDDISSASEQISPL' A
#
# COMPACT_ATOMS: atom_id res chain seq x y z
N VAL A 1 3.22 12.22 4.19
CA VAL A 1 2.33 11.13 4.65
C VAL A 1 3.18 9.92 5.02
N ASP A 2 2.97 9.38 6.21
CA ASP A 2 3.74 8.21 6.66
C ASP A 2 3.22 6.90 6.05
N LEU A 3 4.01 5.84 6.14
CA LEU A 3 3.69 4.57 5.50
C LEU A 3 2.38 3.93 5.99
N PRO A 4 2.05 3.92 7.31
CA PRO A 4 0.75 3.42 7.75
C PRO A 4 -0.43 4.18 7.12
N ALA A 5 -0.35 5.50 7.06
CA ALA A 5 -1.40 6.32 6.45
C ALA A 5 -1.48 6.09 4.93
N LYS A 6 -0.34 5.91 4.27
CA LYS A 6 -0.27 5.61 2.84
C LYS A 6 -0.96 4.28 2.52
N LEU A 7 -0.72 3.27 3.34
CA LEU A 7 -1.33 1.95 3.17
C LEU A 7 -2.85 2.03 3.27
N LYS A 8 -3.35 2.76 4.28
CA LYS A 8 -4.79 3.00 4.43
C LYS A 8 -5.37 3.76 3.25
N ALA A 9 -4.66 4.79 2.77
CA ALA A 9 -5.13 5.61 1.65
C ALA A 9 -5.29 4.78 0.38
N ILE A 10 -4.32 3.92 0.09
CA ILE A 10 -4.39 3.01 -1.06
C ILE A 10 -5.58 2.07 -0.92
N ARG A 11 -5.76 1.47 0.26
CA ARG A 11 -6.86 0.54 0.51
C ARG A 11 -8.22 1.22 0.32
N LYS A 12 -8.38 2.43 0.87
CA LYS A 12 -9.63 3.20 0.76
C LYS A 12 -9.90 3.62 -0.69
N ARG A 13 -8.88 4.04 -1.40
CA ARG A 13 -9.02 4.42 -2.81
C ARG A 13 -9.50 3.24 -3.65
N GLU A 14 -9.00 2.04 -3.36
CA GLU A 14 -9.41 0.83 -4.06
C GLU A 14 -10.76 0.28 -3.56
N GLY A 15 -11.31 0.84 -2.49
CA GLY A 15 -12.61 0.45 -1.98
C GLY A 15 -12.64 -0.95 -1.38
N ILE A 16 -11.53 -1.39 -0.76
CA ILE A 16 -11.42 -2.73 -0.21
C ILE A 16 -11.24 -2.70 1.32
N THR A 17 -11.62 -3.80 1.96
CA THR A 17 -11.44 -3.99 3.40
C THR A 17 -10.02 -4.46 3.71
N GLN A 18 -9.64 -4.42 5.00
CA GLN A 18 -8.38 -4.99 5.44
C GLN A 18 -8.28 -6.48 5.09
N GLY A 19 -9.36 -7.23 5.27
CA GLY A 19 -9.39 -8.65 4.93
C GLY A 19 -9.13 -8.90 3.45
N GLU A 20 -9.75 -8.11 2.59
CA GLU A 20 -9.56 -8.22 1.15
C GLU A 20 -8.11 -7.89 0.75
N LEU A 21 -7.54 -6.86 1.35
CA LEU A 21 -6.13 -6.51 1.09
C LEU A 21 -5.19 -7.63 1.54
N CYS A 22 -5.47 -8.23 2.69
CA CYS A 22 -4.69 -9.38 3.19
C CYS A 22 -4.70 -10.53 2.20
N GLU A 23 -5.85 -10.86 1.63
CA GLU A 23 -5.96 -11.92 0.63
C GLU A 23 -5.15 -11.59 -0.62
N LEU A 24 -5.24 -10.36 -1.10
CA LEU A 24 -4.53 -9.93 -2.30
C LEU A 24 -3.01 -9.93 -2.12
N LEU A 25 -2.53 -9.57 -0.94
CA LEU A 25 -1.09 -9.51 -0.64
C LEU A 25 -0.56 -10.76 0.04
N GLU A 26 -1.41 -11.75 0.28
CA GLU A 26 -1.04 -13.01 0.92
C GLU A 26 -0.37 -12.80 2.29
N MET A 27 -0.99 -11.96 3.13
CA MET A 27 -0.49 -11.71 4.48
C MET A 27 -1.60 -11.91 5.51
N SER A 28 -1.22 -12.09 6.79
CA SER A 28 -2.20 -12.26 7.85
C SER A 28 -2.88 -10.94 8.19
N HIS A 29 -4.16 -11.03 8.62
CA HIS A 29 -4.93 -9.85 9.01
C HIS A 29 -4.28 -9.14 10.22
N SER A 30 -3.75 -9.91 11.16
CA SER A 30 -3.04 -9.37 12.32
C SER A 30 -1.84 -8.52 11.89
N THR A 31 -1.07 -9.00 10.93
CA THR A 31 0.10 -8.28 10.40
C THR A 31 -0.32 -6.96 9.73
N LEU A 32 -1.35 -7.00 8.89
CA LEU A 32 -1.82 -5.79 8.22
C LEU A 32 -2.34 -4.76 9.22
N LYS A 33 -3.09 -5.19 10.23
CA LYS A 33 -3.55 -4.29 11.29
C LYS A 33 -2.41 -3.57 11.98
N LYS A 34 -1.32 -4.29 12.26
CA LYS A 34 -0.12 -3.71 12.90
C LYS A 34 0.57 -2.72 11.98
N TYR A 35 0.64 -3.01 10.69
CA TYR A 35 1.20 -2.06 9.71
C TYR A 35 0.37 -0.78 9.65
N GLU A 36 -0.95 -0.89 9.54
CA GLU A 36 -1.82 0.28 9.43
C GLU A 36 -1.90 1.08 10.72
N ALA A 37 -1.66 0.43 11.87
CA ALA A 37 -1.62 1.11 13.17
C ALA A 37 -0.25 1.72 13.49
N GLY A 38 0.77 1.43 12.68
CA GLY A 38 2.12 1.92 12.93
C GLY A 38 2.85 1.20 14.07
N ILE A 39 2.34 0.03 14.50
CA ILE A 39 2.95 -0.75 15.57
C ILE A 39 4.23 -1.43 15.12
N ILE A 40 4.26 -1.92 13.88
CA ILE A 40 5.45 -2.49 13.25
C ILE A 40 5.67 -1.83 11.90
N GLU A 41 6.92 -1.77 11.48
CA GLU A 41 7.27 -1.21 10.17
C GLU A 41 7.09 -2.24 9.07
N MET A 42 6.59 -1.78 7.94
CA MET A 42 6.47 -2.59 6.75
C MET A 42 7.83 -2.71 6.08
N GLY A 43 8.39 -3.91 6.06
CA GLY A 43 9.67 -4.16 5.43
C GLY A 43 9.55 -4.21 3.90
N LEU A 44 10.69 -4.45 3.24
CA LEU A 44 10.74 -4.50 1.78
C LEU A 44 9.88 -5.60 1.16
N PRO A 45 9.83 -6.84 1.70
CA PRO A 45 9.04 -7.90 1.06
C PRO A 45 7.56 -7.55 0.85
N PRO A 46 6.80 -7.05 1.84
CA PRO A 46 5.42 -6.65 1.59
C PRO A 46 5.29 -5.45 0.66
N ILE A 47 6.25 -4.52 0.68
CA ILE A 47 6.26 -3.39 -0.25
C ILE A 47 6.42 -3.89 -1.68
N LEU A 48 7.31 -4.87 -1.90
CA LEU A 48 7.50 -5.48 -3.23
C LEU A 48 6.25 -6.21 -3.70
N LYS A 49 5.52 -6.86 -2.81
CA LYS A 49 4.25 -7.50 -3.16
C LYS A 49 3.25 -6.47 -3.68
N MET A 50 3.15 -5.32 -3.05
CA MET A 50 2.28 -4.24 -3.52
C MET A 50 2.77 -3.67 -4.85
N ALA A 51 4.06 -3.39 -4.96
CA ALA A 51 4.66 -2.80 -6.16
C ALA A 51 4.49 -3.70 -7.39
N ASN A 52 4.49 -5.01 -7.19
CA ASN A 52 4.35 -5.97 -8.29
C ASN A 52 2.92 -6.48 -8.50
N HIS A 53 1.99 -6.11 -7.61
CA HIS A 53 0.60 -6.52 -7.78
C HIS A 53 -0.07 -5.65 -8.84
N PRO A 54 -0.76 -6.24 -9.83
CA PRO A 54 -1.37 -5.48 -10.93
C PRO A 54 -2.31 -4.35 -10.47
N ARG A 55 -2.98 -4.55 -9.34
CA ARG A 55 -3.94 -3.58 -8.82
C ARG A 55 -3.28 -2.40 -8.11
N PHE A 56 -2.11 -2.61 -7.49
CA PHE A 56 -1.46 -1.60 -6.64
C PHE A 56 -0.20 -0.98 -7.24
N ARG A 57 0.34 -1.54 -8.31
CA ARG A 57 1.59 -1.03 -8.89
C ARG A 57 1.51 0.42 -9.35
N LYS A 58 0.31 0.91 -9.65
CA LYS A 58 0.08 2.31 -10.02
C LYS A 58 0.35 3.30 -8.88
N TYR A 59 0.44 2.83 -7.63
CA TYR A 59 0.74 3.66 -6.46
C TYR A 59 2.19 3.58 -6.02
N THR A 60 3.02 2.79 -6.68
CA THR A 60 4.39 2.49 -6.22
C THR A 60 5.24 3.73 -6.02
N LEU A 61 5.24 4.63 -7.00
CA LEU A 61 6.07 5.83 -6.89
C LEU A 61 5.60 6.73 -5.76
N TRP A 62 4.31 6.94 -5.63
CA TRP A 62 3.75 7.73 -4.54
C TRP A 62 4.03 7.07 -3.18
N LEU A 63 3.90 5.74 -3.09
CA LEU A 63 4.14 5.00 -1.86
C LEU A 63 5.57 5.21 -1.36
N LEU A 64 6.53 5.24 -2.26
CA LEU A 64 7.94 5.33 -1.92
C LEU A 64 8.46 6.78 -1.80
N THR A 65 7.87 7.74 -2.51
CA THR A 65 8.45 9.07 -2.65
C THR A 65 7.50 10.23 -2.40
N ASP A 66 6.19 10.00 -2.29
CA ASP A 66 5.14 11.03 -2.25
C ASP A 66 5.00 11.82 -3.55
N ASP A 67 5.77 11.49 -4.59
CA ASP A 67 5.83 12.25 -5.83
C ASP A 67 5.49 11.37 -7.04
N ILE A 68 4.61 11.86 -7.91
CA ILE A 68 4.24 11.19 -9.15
C ILE A 68 4.49 12.08 -10.38
N SER A 69 5.13 13.25 -10.19
CA SER A 69 5.23 14.26 -11.23
C SER A 69 5.99 13.83 -12.47
N SER A 70 6.90 12.86 -12.34
CA SER A 70 7.71 12.37 -13.46
C SER A 70 7.26 11.04 -14.04
N ALA A 71 6.15 10.46 -13.54
CA ALA A 71 5.71 9.12 -13.92
C ALA A 71 4.34 9.16 -14.60
N SER A 72 4.27 8.71 -15.85
CA SER A 72 3.05 8.80 -16.66
C SER A 72 1.94 7.84 -16.26
N GLU A 73 2.27 6.71 -15.64
CA GLU A 73 1.29 5.67 -15.26
C GLU A 73 1.11 5.51 -13.77
N GLN A 74 1.72 6.39 -12.98
CA GLN A 74 1.62 6.35 -11.53
C GLN A 74 0.63 7.39 -11.04
N ILE A 75 -0.09 7.07 -9.97
CA ILE A 75 -1.08 7.97 -9.40
C ILE A 75 -0.96 8.03 -7.88
N SER A 76 -1.47 9.13 -7.30
CA SER A 76 -1.71 9.24 -5.86
C SER A 76 -3.12 8.75 -5.58
N PRO A 77 -3.37 8.03 -4.46
CA PRO A 77 -4.72 7.66 -4.07
C PRO A 77 -5.51 8.82 -3.46
N LEU A 78 -4.83 9.93 -3.20
CA LEU A 78 -5.43 11.10 -2.53
C LEU A 78 -5.99 12.12 -3.50
#